data_b53ab741fc79d7017480988f5de14f8e
#
_entry.id   b53ab741fc79d7017480988f5de14f8e
#
_cell.length_a   1.000
_cell.length_b   1.000
_cell.length_c   1.000
_cell.angle_alpha   90.00
_cell.angle_beta   90.00
_cell.angle_gamma   90.00
#
_symmetry.space_group_name_H-M   'P 1'
#
loop_
_entity.id
_entity.type
_entity.pdbx_description
1 polymer ?
#
loop_
_entity_poly.entity_id
_entity_poly.type
_entity_poly.pdbx_seq_one_letter_code
_entity_poly.pdbx_strand_id
1 'polypeptide(L)'
;MSIKKEMPNIKYEVTVASTGIIEERLLRSELDIGFVEGDITNPSLAVKPIMEDTLAVICSNQHRLSSQKSIRLCELENEVFILRENSSGTRSKVESILRENHISYQPRWSCYSFESIKEAVMHNLGITIMSPRVVSRELQNGTLCACSIEDVSLKRTFDLVYRQNKYFSSALERFIEICENIQNV
;
A
#
# COMPACT_ATOMS: atom_id res chain seq x y z
N MET A 1 -6.78 7.81 -18.92
CA MET A 1 -8.00 7.11 -19.39
C MET A 1 -9.06 7.17 -18.31
N SER A 2 -10.35 7.36 -18.62
CA SER A 2 -11.38 7.50 -17.58
C SER A 2 -12.46 6.44 -17.80
N ILE A 3 -12.65 5.57 -16.83
CA ILE A 3 -13.67 4.52 -16.82
C ILE A 3 -15.06 5.10 -17.15
N LYS A 4 -15.39 6.27 -16.62
CA LYS A 4 -16.65 6.96 -16.89
C LYS A 4 -16.88 7.28 -18.37
N LYS A 5 -15.82 7.51 -19.15
CA LYS A 5 -15.93 7.76 -20.59
C LYS A 5 -16.18 6.48 -21.38
N GLU A 6 -15.62 5.38 -20.95
CA GLU A 6 -15.75 4.09 -21.65
C GLU A 6 -17.01 3.32 -21.24
N MET A 7 -17.48 3.54 -20.02
CA MET A 7 -18.61 2.80 -19.45
C MET A 7 -19.60 3.76 -18.76
N PRO A 8 -20.25 4.69 -19.51
CA PRO A 8 -21.05 5.78 -18.92
C PRO A 8 -22.32 5.31 -18.20
N ASN A 9 -22.83 4.13 -18.54
CA ASN A 9 -24.09 3.57 -18.01
C ASN A 9 -23.90 2.60 -16.84
N ILE A 10 -22.65 2.38 -16.41
CA ILE A 10 -22.37 1.46 -15.28
C ILE A 10 -22.41 2.26 -13.97
N LYS A 11 -23.11 1.69 -12.99
CA LYS A 11 -23.06 2.17 -11.61
C LYS A 11 -21.92 1.47 -10.88
N TYR A 12 -21.10 2.28 -10.22
CA TYR A 12 -20.00 1.79 -9.40
C TYR A 12 -20.31 2.05 -7.93
N GLU A 13 -20.11 1.03 -7.12
CA GLU A 13 -20.03 1.19 -5.67
C GLU A 13 -18.60 0.89 -5.26
N VAL A 14 -17.95 1.83 -4.60
CA VAL A 14 -16.56 1.71 -4.20
C VAL A 14 -16.46 1.73 -2.69
N THR A 15 -15.82 0.74 -2.12
CA THR A 15 -15.51 0.65 -0.69
C THR A 15 -13.99 0.63 -0.51
N VAL A 16 -13.50 1.38 0.45
CA VAL A 16 -12.10 1.35 0.87
C VAL A 16 -12.05 0.75 2.28
N ALA A 17 -11.31 -0.35 2.43
CA ALA A 17 -11.15 -1.07 3.69
C ALA A 17 -9.80 -1.79 3.72
N SER A 18 -9.46 -2.41 4.84
CA SER A 18 -8.27 -3.27 4.94
C SER A 18 -8.42 -4.54 4.10
N THR A 19 -7.29 -5.14 3.70
CA THR A 19 -7.26 -6.38 2.91
C THR A 19 -8.16 -7.47 3.48
N GLY A 20 -8.12 -7.71 4.80
CA GLY A 20 -8.95 -8.74 5.44
C GLY A 20 -10.46 -8.47 5.33
N ILE A 21 -10.88 -7.21 5.42
CA ILE A 21 -12.30 -6.84 5.24
C ILE A 21 -12.72 -7.04 3.77
N ILE A 22 -11.86 -6.66 2.82
CA ILE A 22 -12.14 -6.89 1.39
C ILE A 22 -12.25 -8.39 1.09
N GLU A 23 -11.33 -9.19 1.63
CA GLU A 23 -11.36 -10.66 1.51
C GLU A 23 -12.68 -11.25 2.02
N GLU A 24 -13.08 -10.89 3.25
CA GLU A 24 -14.34 -11.36 3.85
C GLU A 24 -15.55 -10.98 3.00
N ARG A 25 -15.64 -9.76 2.51
CA ARG A 25 -16.75 -9.27 1.69
C ARG A 25 -16.78 -9.93 0.30
N LEU A 26 -15.63 -10.23 -0.29
CA LEU A 26 -15.55 -11.02 -1.53
C LEU A 26 -16.09 -12.44 -1.32
N LEU A 27 -15.71 -13.09 -0.22
CA LEU A 27 -16.19 -14.45 0.13
C LEU A 27 -17.70 -14.49 0.34
N ARG A 28 -18.28 -13.42 0.90
CA ARG A 28 -19.73 -13.26 1.07
C ARG A 28 -20.46 -12.80 -0.21
N SER A 29 -19.76 -12.58 -1.32
CA SER A 29 -20.30 -12.01 -2.56
C SER A 29 -20.91 -10.62 -2.41
N GLU A 30 -20.48 -9.85 -1.43
CA GLU A 30 -20.86 -8.45 -1.23
C GLU A 30 -20.04 -7.49 -2.11
N LEU A 31 -18.91 -7.96 -2.64
CA LEU A 31 -18.10 -7.27 -3.63
C LEU A 31 -17.92 -8.14 -4.87
N ASP A 32 -17.82 -7.49 -6.01
CA ASP A 32 -17.53 -8.17 -7.28
C ASP A 32 -16.04 -8.48 -7.42
N ILE A 33 -15.22 -7.50 -7.15
CA ILE A 33 -13.76 -7.57 -7.21
C ILE A 33 -13.17 -6.72 -6.08
N GLY A 34 -11.92 -6.97 -5.74
CA GLY A 34 -11.13 -6.15 -4.84
C GLY A 34 -9.76 -5.83 -5.43
N PHE A 35 -9.19 -4.70 -5.06
CA PHE A 35 -7.78 -4.38 -5.26
C PHE A 35 -7.12 -4.35 -3.89
N VAL A 36 -6.13 -5.18 -3.69
CA VAL A 36 -5.46 -5.33 -2.39
C VAL A 36 -3.94 -5.28 -2.55
N GLU A 37 -3.26 -4.95 -1.48
CA GLU A 37 -1.81 -4.86 -1.39
C GLU A 37 -1.22 -5.80 -0.32
N GLY A 38 -2.00 -6.76 0.12
CA GLY A 38 -1.63 -7.76 1.14
C GLY A 38 -1.84 -9.18 0.64
N ASP A 39 -1.22 -10.11 1.32
CA ASP A 39 -1.30 -11.52 0.98
C ASP A 39 -2.72 -12.06 1.14
N ILE A 40 -3.21 -12.69 0.11
CA ILE A 40 -4.46 -13.43 0.11
C ILE A 40 -4.13 -14.92 0.17
N THR A 41 -4.58 -15.57 1.22
CA THR A 41 -4.28 -17.00 1.44
C THR A 41 -5.49 -17.91 1.23
N ASN A 42 -6.69 -17.35 1.11
CA ASN A 42 -7.90 -18.14 0.95
C ASN A 42 -7.99 -18.77 -0.46
N PRO A 43 -8.03 -20.12 -0.58
CA PRO A 43 -8.03 -20.80 -1.87
C PRO A 43 -9.29 -20.59 -2.69
N SER A 44 -10.37 -20.05 -2.11
CA SER A 44 -11.59 -19.70 -2.84
C SER A 44 -11.51 -18.39 -3.62
N LEU A 45 -10.42 -17.66 -3.45
CA LEU A 45 -10.14 -16.40 -4.14
C LEU A 45 -9.06 -16.59 -5.20
N ALA A 46 -9.29 -16.02 -6.36
CA ALA A 46 -8.29 -15.87 -7.41
C ALA A 46 -7.57 -14.53 -7.20
N VAL A 47 -6.26 -14.55 -7.38
CA VAL A 47 -5.37 -13.39 -7.23
C VAL A 47 -4.65 -13.16 -8.54
N LYS A 48 -4.74 -11.94 -9.07
CA LYS A 48 -4.08 -11.54 -10.31
C LYS A 48 -3.25 -10.28 -10.06
N PRO A 49 -1.91 -10.34 -10.14
CA PRO A 49 -1.06 -9.17 -10.00
C PRO A 49 -1.39 -8.13 -11.08
N ILE A 50 -1.59 -6.87 -10.67
CA ILE A 50 -1.93 -5.76 -11.56
C ILE A 50 -0.77 -4.76 -11.65
N MET A 51 -0.16 -4.42 -10.54
CA MET A 51 0.86 -3.38 -10.52
C MET A 51 1.91 -3.67 -9.46
N GLU A 52 3.18 -3.49 -9.82
CA GLU A 52 4.26 -3.51 -8.84
C GLU A 52 4.36 -2.19 -8.08
N ASP A 53 4.72 -2.29 -6.81
CA ASP A 53 5.00 -1.18 -5.92
C ASP A 53 6.20 -1.52 -5.04
N THR A 54 6.93 -0.49 -4.63
CA THR A 54 8.05 -0.66 -3.70
C THR A 54 7.88 0.33 -2.56
N LEU A 55 7.83 -0.18 -1.34
CA LEU A 55 7.77 0.67 -0.16
C LEU A 55 9.14 1.32 0.07
N ALA A 56 9.12 2.50 0.66
CA ALA A 56 10.31 3.24 1.06
C ALA A 56 10.13 3.80 2.47
N VAL A 57 11.24 4.08 3.11
CA VAL A 57 11.26 4.89 4.33
C VAL A 57 10.94 6.32 3.97
N ILE A 58 9.92 6.87 4.60
CA ILE A 58 9.51 8.26 4.42
C ILE A 58 9.82 9.02 5.70
N CYS A 59 10.53 10.11 5.57
CA CYS A 59 10.93 10.96 6.68
C CYS A 59 10.78 12.44 6.33
N SER A 60 10.79 13.30 7.35
CA SER A 60 10.87 14.75 7.18
C SER A 60 12.17 15.14 6.48
N ASN A 61 12.17 16.25 5.76
CA ASN A 61 13.39 16.85 5.22
C ASN A 61 14.39 17.33 6.30
N GLN A 62 13.94 17.38 7.57
CA GLN A 62 14.79 17.71 8.74
C GLN A 62 15.33 16.44 9.44
N HIS A 63 14.92 15.26 9.02
CA HIS A 63 15.36 14.00 9.62
C HIS A 63 16.77 13.63 9.17
N ARG A 64 17.54 12.93 10.03
CA ARG A 64 18.92 12.50 9.70
C ARG A 64 19.03 11.66 8.42
N LEU A 65 17.96 10.93 8.05
CA LEU A 65 17.91 10.11 6.85
C LEU A 65 17.57 10.90 5.58
N SER A 66 17.18 12.18 5.69
CA SER A 66 16.66 12.96 4.55
C SER A 66 17.69 13.20 3.44
N SER A 67 18.98 13.19 3.74
CA SER A 67 20.05 13.36 2.77
C SER A 67 20.47 12.05 2.07
N GLN A 68 19.96 10.92 2.51
CA GLN A 68 20.32 9.60 2.00
C GLN A 68 19.31 9.13 0.95
N LYS A 69 19.79 8.62 -0.19
CA LYS A 69 18.95 8.00 -1.21
C LYS A 69 18.60 6.56 -0.87
N SER A 70 19.52 5.87 -0.21
CA SER A 70 19.37 4.51 0.26
C SER A 70 20.04 4.32 1.61
N ILE A 71 19.56 3.39 2.40
CA ILE A 71 20.03 3.04 3.74
C ILE A 71 20.05 1.53 3.89
N ARG A 72 20.79 1.05 4.88
CA ARG A 72 20.69 -0.33 5.32
C ARG A 72 19.59 -0.47 6.38
N LEU A 73 18.96 -1.63 6.45
CA LEU A 73 17.87 -1.88 7.39
C LEU A 73 18.28 -1.61 8.86
N CYS A 74 19.53 -1.94 9.23
CA CYS A 74 20.06 -1.69 10.58
C CYS A 74 20.09 -0.20 10.98
N GLU A 75 20.06 0.72 10.02
CA GLU A 75 19.98 2.15 10.32
C GLU A 75 18.61 2.60 10.85
N LEU A 76 17.62 1.71 10.77
CA LEU A 76 16.30 1.92 11.37
C LEU A 76 16.22 1.50 12.85
N GLU A 77 17.33 0.97 13.40
CA GLU A 77 17.41 0.56 14.80
C GLU A 77 17.08 1.74 15.72
N ASN A 78 16.15 1.51 16.65
CA ASN A 78 15.65 2.50 17.60
C ASN A 78 14.92 3.71 17.01
N GLU A 79 14.63 3.72 15.69
CA GLU A 79 13.84 4.80 15.10
C GLU A 79 12.40 4.80 15.64
N VAL A 80 11.85 5.99 15.69
CA VAL A 80 10.46 6.23 16.08
C VAL A 80 9.56 6.08 14.86
N PHE A 81 8.63 5.13 14.92
CA PHE A 81 7.72 4.85 13.81
C PHE A 81 6.31 5.40 14.03
N ILE A 82 5.78 6.02 12.98
CA ILE A 82 4.36 6.31 12.82
C ILE A 82 3.79 5.23 11.89
N LEU A 83 2.94 4.36 12.41
CA LEU A 83 2.49 3.17 11.70
C LEU A 83 1.06 3.31 11.18
N ARG A 84 0.73 2.46 10.21
CA ARG A 84 -0.66 2.17 9.86
C ARG A 84 -1.32 1.36 10.99
N GLU A 85 -2.63 1.24 10.94
CA GLU A 85 -3.42 0.38 11.83
C GLU A 85 -3.00 -1.11 11.73
N ASN A 86 -3.33 -1.89 12.76
CA ASN A 86 -2.92 -3.31 12.87
C ASN A 86 -3.45 -4.20 11.72
N SER A 87 -4.59 -3.85 11.12
CA SER A 87 -5.18 -4.59 9.98
C SER A 87 -4.57 -4.23 8.62
N SER A 88 -3.60 -3.33 8.58
CA SER A 88 -2.93 -2.90 7.34
C SER A 88 -1.93 -3.95 6.84
N GLY A 89 -2.08 -4.40 5.60
CA GLY A 89 -1.11 -5.26 4.92
C GLY A 89 0.29 -4.63 4.84
N THR A 90 0.36 -3.31 4.60
CA THR A 90 1.64 -2.56 4.62
C THR A 90 2.34 -2.69 5.96
N ARG A 91 1.61 -2.48 7.07
CA ARG A 91 2.17 -2.60 8.42
C ARG A 91 2.65 -4.03 8.69
N SER A 92 1.82 -5.03 8.41
CA SER A 92 2.18 -6.44 8.63
C SER A 92 3.46 -6.82 7.90
N LYS A 93 3.62 -6.39 6.65
CA LYS A 93 4.84 -6.61 5.86
C LYS A 93 6.06 -5.95 6.49
N VAL A 94 5.96 -4.68 6.86
CA VAL A 94 7.06 -3.93 7.49
C VAL A 94 7.47 -4.57 8.81
N GLU A 95 6.51 -4.87 9.69
CA GLU A 95 6.78 -5.49 10.99
C GLU A 95 7.38 -6.90 10.86
N SER A 96 6.98 -7.67 9.82
CA SER A 96 7.60 -8.97 9.54
C SER A 96 9.07 -8.82 9.19
N ILE A 97 9.40 -7.90 8.28
CA ILE A 97 10.77 -7.65 7.85
C ILE A 97 11.64 -7.17 9.02
N LEU A 98 11.17 -6.22 9.82
CA LEU A 98 11.90 -5.73 10.99
C LEU A 98 12.16 -6.87 12.00
N ARG A 99 11.15 -7.68 12.29
CA ARG A 99 11.25 -8.80 13.22
C ARG A 99 12.19 -9.90 12.72
N GLU A 100 12.10 -10.29 11.45
CA GLU A 100 12.94 -11.31 10.81
C GLU A 100 14.42 -10.93 10.80
N ASN A 101 14.69 -9.63 10.75
CA ASN A 101 16.05 -9.08 10.77
C ASN A 101 16.48 -8.58 12.16
N HIS A 102 15.70 -8.87 13.20
CA HIS A 102 15.98 -8.49 14.59
C HIS A 102 16.18 -6.99 14.83
N ILE A 103 15.49 -6.14 14.06
CA ILE A 103 15.53 -4.69 14.21
C ILE A 103 14.52 -4.27 15.27
N SER A 104 15.01 -3.64 16.34
CA SER A 104 14.17 -2.99 17.33
C SER A 104 13.73 -1.61 16.85
N TYR A 105 12.47 -1.27 17.04
CA TYR A 105 11.92 0.03 16.67
C TYR A 105 10.93 0.52 17.73
N GLN A 106 10.65 1.81 17.74
CA GLN A 106 9.75 2.41 18.70
C GLN A 106 8.42 2.83 18.02
N PRO A 107 7.34 2.05 18.15
CA PRO A 107 6.04 2.47 17.63
C PRO A 107 5.50 3.61 18.50
N ARG A 108 5.42 4.82 17.94
CA ARG A 108 4.92 5.98 18.67
C ARG A 108 3.39 6.00 18.70
N TRP A 109 2.79 5.83 17.53
CA TRP A 109 1.35 5.65 17.37
C TRP A 109 1.00 4.93 16.07
N SER A 110 -0.26 4.52 15.95
CA SER A 110 -0.81 3.97 14.72
C SER A 110 -2.07 4.73 14.29
N CYS A 111 -2.29 4.85 12.98
CA CYS A 111 -3.38 5.63 12.43
C CYS A 111 -3.94 5.01 11.15
N TYR A 112 -5.25 5.13 10.93
CA TYR A 112 -5.92 4.75 9.68
C TYR A 112 -5.69 5.77 8.56
N SER A 113 -5.55 7.03 8.91
CA SER A 113 -5.44 8.14 7.95
C SER A 113 -4.02 8.32 7.44
N PHE A 114 -3.82 8.18 6.14
CA PHE A 114 -2.56 8.52 5.50
C PHE A 114 -2.19 10.01 5.69
N GLU A 115 -3.18 10.90 5.64
CA GLU A 115 -2.95 12.33 5.85
C GLU A 115 -2.40 12.62 7.26
N SER A 116 -2.97 11.98 8.28
CA SER A 116 -2.46 12.13 9.65
C SER A 116 -1.05 11.58 9.83
N ILE A 117 -0.72 10.48 9.13
CA ILE A 117 0.64 9.94 9.11
C ILE A 117 1.60 10.92 8.43
N LYS A 118 1.23 11.47 7.26
CA LYS A 118 2.04 12.45 6.54
C LYS A 118 2.33 13.68 7.40
N GLU A 119 1.30 14.26 8.03
CA GLU A 119 1.45 15.41 8.92
C GLU A 119 2.42 15.11 10.07
N ALA A 120 2.27 13.96 10.74
CA ALA A 120 3.16 13.58 11.82
C ALA A 120 4.63 13.44 11.36
N VAL A 121 4.85 12.86 10.18
CA VAL A 121 6.19 12.70 9.62
C VAL A 121 6.75 14.04 9.16
N MET A 122 5.97 14.91 8.52
CA MET A 122 6.40 16.28 8.14
C MET A 122 6.86 17.10 9.35
N HIS A 123 6.17 16.93 10.49
CA HIS A 123 6.56 17.56 11.75
C HIS A 123 7.70 16.83 12.51
N ASN A 124 8.39 15.92 11.84
CA ASN A 124 9.54 15.17 12.36
C ASN A 124 9.24 14.42 13.69
N LEU A 125 7.99 13.93 13.84
CA LEU A 125 7.60 13.17 15.02
C LEU A 125 8.02 11.70 14.94
N GLY A 126 8.55 11.26 13.80
CA GLY A 126 9.02 9.93 13.51
C GLY A 126 9.10 9.70 12.02
N ILE A 127 9.41 8.47 11.64
CA ILE A 127 9.43 7.99 10.24
C ILE A 127 8.27 7.05 9.98
N THR A 128 8.02 6.75 8.71
CA THR A 128 7.11 5.68 8.32
C THR A 128 7.66 4.89 7.14
N ILE A 129 7.12 3.71 6.87
CA ILE A 129 7.41 2.96 5.65
C ILE A 129 6.11 2.79 4.88
N MET A 130 6.05 3.38 3.68
CA MET A 130 4.88 3.32 2.80
C MET A 130 5.29 3.50 1.35
N SER A 131 4.32 3.37 0.44
CA SER A 131 4.55 3.66 -0.98
C SER A 131 4.87 5.14 -1.19
N PRO A 132 5.94 5.49 -1.92
CA PRO A 132 6.23 6.86 -2.33
C PRO A 132 5.10 7.51 -3.14
N ARG A 133 4.24 6.72 -3.77
CA ARG A 133 3.07 7.21 -4.52
C ARG A 133 2.09 7.97 -3.62
N VAL A 134 1.95 7.55 -2.36
CA VAL A 134 1.06 8.18 -1.37
C VAL A 134 1.53 9.59 -0.99
N VAL A 135 2.82 9.82 -1.02
CA VAL A 135 3.49 11.08 -0.62
C VAL A 135 4.11 11.82 -1.80
N SER A 136 3.64 11.56 -3.02
CA SER A 136 4.25 12.10 -4.24
C SER A 136 4.30 13.62 -4.28
N ARG A 137 3.29 14.31 -3.74
CA ARG A 137 3.24 15.77 -3.64
C ARG A 137 4.28 16.30 -2.66
N GLU A 138 4.39 15.66 -1.51
CA GLU A 138 5.31 16.02 -0.44
C GLU A 138 6.77 15.78 -0.85
N LEU A 139 7.02 14.75 -1.65
CA LEU A 139 8.33 14.51 -2.27
C LEU A 139 8.66 15.57 -3.32
N GLN A 140 7.70 15.95 -4.15
CA GLN A 140 7.90 16.98 -5.19
C GLN A 140 8.18 18.37 -4.60
N ASN A 141 7.51 18.74 -3.51
CA ASN A 141 7.70 20.03 -2.85
C ASN A 141 8.83 20.02 -1.79
N GLY A 142 9.46 18.86 -1.55
CA GLY A 142 10.61 18.71 -0.67
C GLY A 142 10.28 18.77 0.83
N THR A 143 9.01 18.61 1.23
CA THR A 143 8.63 18.55 2.65
C THR A 143 8.89 17.18 3.26
N LEU A 144 8.82 16.13 2.45
CA LEU A 144 9.20 14.78 2.80
C LEU A 144 10.32 14.27 1.89
N CYS A 145 11.07 13.30 2.40
CA CYS A 145 12.10 12.56 1.68
C CYS A 145 11.80 11.07 1.72
N ALA A 146 12.23 10.36 0.66
CA ALA A 146 12.11 8.91 0.56
C ALA A 146 13.49 8.28 0.45
N CYS A 147 13.77 7.26 1.28
CA CYS A 147 14.98 6.46 1.24
C CYS A 147 14.62 5.02 0.91
N SER A 148 15.31 4.40 -0.04
CA SER A 148 15.22 2.95 -0.26
C SER A 148 16.00 2.17 0.81
N ILE A 149 15.67 0.89 0.99
CA ILE A 149 16.47 -0.01 1.83
C ILE A 149 17.23 -0.95 0.90
N GLU A 150 18.56 -1.08 1.07
CA GLU A 150 19.42 -1.79 0.12
C GLU A 150 19.42 -3.31 0.32
N ASP A 151 19.39 -3.74 1.56
CA ASP A 151 19.65 -5.11 2.00
C ASP A 151 18.39 -5.96 2.20
N VAL A 152 17.20 -5.39 1.99
CA VAL A 152 15.93 -6.11 2.00
C VAL A 152 14.99 -5.66 0.90
N SER A 153 14.14 -6.58 0.43
CA SER A 153 13.15 -6.26 -0.57
C SER A 153 11.85 -5.78 0.05
N LEU A 154 11.49 -4.54 -0.23
CA LEU A 154 10.20 -3.95 0.11
C LEU A 154 9.21 -3.94 -1.08
N LYS A 155 9.46 -4.80 -2.08
CA LYS A 155 8.57 -4.96 -3.22
C LYS A 155 7.26 -5.61 -2.80
N ARG A 156 6.17 -5.17 -3.41
CA ARG A 156 4.84 -5.77 -3.29
C ARG A 156 4.09 -5.62 -4.60
N THR A 157 2.95 -6.27 -4.70
CA THR A 157 2.00 -6.09 -5.80
C THR A 157 0.70 -5.48 -5.30
N PHE A 158 0.04 -4.74 -6.15
CA PHE A 158 -1.38 -4.52 -6.05
C PHE A 158 -2.06 -5.61 -6.86
N ASP A 159 -2.88 -6.37 -6.20
CA ASP A 159 -3.51 -7.55 -6.77
C ASP A 159 -5.00 -7.32 -6.97
N LEU A 160 -5.51 -7.69 -8.14
CA LEU A 160 -6.92 -7.86 -8.39
C LEU A 160 -7.34 -9.20 -7.78
N VAL A 161 -8.36 -9.17 -6.93
CA VAL A 161 -8.86 -10.34 -6.22
C VAL A 161 -10.35 -10.52 -6.47
N TYR A 162 -10.77 -11.75 -6.71
CA TYR A 162 -12.17 -12.12 -6.93
C TYR A 162 -12.41 -13.59 -6.57
N ARG A 163 -13.67 -13.99 -6.41
CA ARG A 163 -13.98 -15.41 -6.17
C ARG A 163 -13.64 -16.25 -7.39
N GLN A 164 -12.99 -17.41 -7.21
CA GLN A 164 -12.56 -18.30 -8.30
C GLN A 164 -13.67 -18.64 -9.31
N ASN A 165 -14.89 -18.90 -8.83
CA ASN A 165 -16.02 -19.29 -9.66
C ASN A 165 -16.94 -18.11 -9.99
N LYS A 166 -16.42 -16.88 -9.99
CA LYS A 166 -17.22 -15.71 -10.32
C LYS A 166 -17.50 -15.65 -11.82
N TYR A 167 -18.78 -15.47 -12.15
CA TYR A 167 -19.17 -15.11 -13.50
C TYR A 167 -18.83 -13.63 -13.76
N PHE A 168 -18.09 -13.37 -14.82
CA PHE A 168 -17.81 -12.02 -15.26
C PHE A 168 -18.82 -11.57 -16.31
N SER A 169 -19.53 -10.49 -16.03
CA SER A 169 -20.29 -9.78 -17.07
C SER A 169 -19.32 -9.06 -18.01
N SER A 170 -19.74 -8.77 -19.23
CA SER A 170 -18.93 -8.02 -20.22
C SER A 170 -18.46 -6.66 -19.67
N ALA A 171 -19.29 -6.06 -18.80
CA ALA A 171 -18.92 -4.81 -18.13
C ALA A 171 -17.76 -5.01 -17.15
N LEU A 172 -17.78 -6.08 -16.36
CA LEU A 172 -16.73 -6.38 -15.39
C LEU A 172 -15.43 -6.78 -16.11
N GLU A 173 -15.51 -7.59 -17.17
CA GLU A 173 -14.37 -7.93 -18.03
C GLU A 173 -13.70 -6.67 -18.58
N ARG A 174 -14.50 -5.76 -19.15
CA ARG A 174 -13.98 -4.49 -19.68
C ARG A 174 -13.35 -3.63 -18.60
N PHE A 175 -13.94 -3.59 -17.39
CA PHE A 175 -13.35 -2.88 -16.26
C PHE A 175 -11.98 -3.43 -15.89
N ILE A 176 -11.83 -4.76 -15.83
CA ILE A 176 -10.56 -5.42 -15.53
C ILE A 176 -9.52 -5.11 -16.60
N GLU A 177 -9.87 -5.19 -17.89
CA GLU A 177 -8.98 -4.82 -18.99
C GLU A 177 -8.47 -3.37 -18.88
N ILE A 178 -9.35 -2.43 -18.50
CA ILE A 178 -8.97 -1.03 -18.29
C ILE A 178 -7.95 -0.93 -17.14
N CYS A 179 -8.17 -1.65 -16.05
CA CYS A 179 -7.28 -1.65 -14.89
C CYS A 179 -5.89 -2.24 -15.23
N GLU A 180 -5.84 -3.30 -16.00
CA GLU A 180 -4.60 -3.92 -16.46
C GLU A 180 -3.77 -2.99 -17.36
N ASN A 181 -4.44 -2.18 -18.18
CA ASN A 181 -3.77 -1.24 -19.08
C ASN A 181 -3.27 0.05 -18.39
N ILE A 182 -3.63 0.28 -17.11
CA ILE A 182 -3.12 1.44 -16.34
C ILE A 182 -1.60 1.35 -16.07
N GLN A 183 -1.01 0.17 -16.15
CA GLN A 183 0.44 -0.03 -15.97
C GLN A 183 1.32 0.67 -17.03
N ASN A 184 0.74 1.03 -18.16
CA ASN A 184 1.47 1.56 -19.33
C ASN A 184 1.41 3.11 -19.46
N VAL A 185 1.00 3.82 -18.39
CA VAL A 185 0.89 5.30 -18.40
C VAL A 185 1.84 5.95 -17.40
#